data_e65b530bc958fce0edf98283d1640dfd
#
_entry.id   e65b530bc958fce0edf98283d1640dfd
#
_cell.length_a   1.000
_cell.length_b   1.000
_cell.length_c   1.000
_cell.angle_alpha   90.00
_cell.angle_beta   90.00
_cell.angle_gamma   90.00
#
_symmetry.space_group_name_H-M   'P 1'
#
loop_
_entity.id
_entity.type
_entity.pdbx_description
1 polymer ?
#
loop_
_entity_poly.entity_id
_entity_poly.type
_entity_poly.pdbx_seq_one_letter_code
_entity_poly.pdbx_strand_id
1 'polypeptide(L)'
;MKTKVFLLLLALVMVFMGCELQDLGPIRVATSECSWLTTESVTLEGTITGNKEPYQSFVYGFYFSTDETLVAAHQAEIFYTQSSDNLHFYVSLADLEPGTTYYYCAWVMLNATEYVYGEVKNFTTPTKNLVEMPFSVSPTKKVYFSSGNLQYHPLNNQWRFAKYQYDYIGSDNKYIAPDYDGWIDLFGWGTGNNPTLNSTVPGDYKEFVDWGVNTIENDSLTTWRTLTSDEWDYLCNKRPNAKWLCKYVYVEGKLGLMLLPDGTDIHPGANSRMNKYYLLELERTGRVFLPAAGRRYKGTYHESGGLYWTSSGYGNSGYRFFFSSDGKERNLKNMDKCNGYSVRLVRDVE
;
A
#
# COMPACT_ATOMS: atom_id res chain seq x y z
N MET A 1 60.80 13.77 -74.62
CA MET A 1 59.55 13.53 -73.83
C MET A 1 59.96 13.15 -72.41
N LYS A 2 59.78 14.01 -71.46
CA LYS A 2 60.18 13.79 -70.07
C LYS A 2 58.92 13.75 -69.22
N THR A 3 58.56 12.55 -68.75
CA THR A 3 57.35 12.27 -67.89
C THR A 3 57.78 12.57 -66.44
N LYS A 4 57.16 13.56 -65.83
CA LYS A 4 57.36 13.90 -64.42
C LYS A 4 56.38 13.01 -63.59
N VAL A 5 57.01 12.18 -62.75
CA VAL A 5 56.29 11.42 -61.73
C VAL A 5 56.01 12.30 -60.53
N PHE A 6 54.81 12.57 -60.20
CA PHE A 6 54.38 13.34 -59.01
C PHE A 6 54.18 12.35 -57.87
N LEU A 7 55.13 12.35 -56.93
CA LEU A 7 54.97 11.59 -55.68
C LEU A 7 54.03 12.38 -54.72
N LEU A 8 52.85 11.87 -54.50
CA LEU A 8 51.91 12.40 -53.51
C LEU A 8 52.26 11.75 -52.17
N LEU A 9 52.86 12.50 -51.26
CA LEU A 9 53.07 12.10 -49.89
C LEU A 9 51.75 12.26 -49.15
N LEU A 10 51.05 11.14 -48.86
CA LEU A 10 49.88 11.13 -48.01
C LEU A 10 50.38 11.11 -46.55
N ALA A 11 50.37 12.25 -45.88
CA ALA A 11 50.63 12.34 -44.46
C ALA A 11 49.39 11.82 -43.74
N LEU A 12 49.46 10.59 -43.21
CA LEU A 12 48.48 10.00 -42.34
C LEU A 12 48.61 10.67 -40.96
N VAL A 13 47.77 11.68 -40.71
CA VAL A 13 47.62 12.26 -39.37
C VAL A 13 46.78 11.25 -38.57
N MET A 14 47.41 10.39 -37.78
CA MET A 14 46.76 9.66 -36.72
C MET A 14 46.36 10.67 -35.63
N VAL A 15 45.14 11.04 -35.66
CA VAL A 15 44.51 11.68 -34.50
C VAL A 15 44.37 10.57 -33.44
N PHE A 16 45.31 10.51 -32.52
CA PHE A 16 45.12 9.85 -31.26
C PHE A 16 44.05 10.64 -30.52
N MET A 17 42.81 10.26 -30.65
CA MET A 17 41.81 10.58 -29.61
C MET A 17 42.28 9.86 -28.35
N GLY A 18 43.07 10.54 -27.56
CA GLY A 18 43.30 10.16 -26.19
C GLY A 18 41.93 10.17 -25.51
N CYS A 19 41.40 8.99 -25.28
CA CYS A 19 40.36 8.85 -24.28
C CYS A 19 41.05 9.23 -22.97
N GLU A 20 40.93 10.48 -22.53
CA GLU A 20 41.29 10.84 -21.18
C GLU A 20 40.42 9.93 -20.29
N LEU A 21 41.08 8.94 -19.68
CA LEU A 21 40.52 8.19 -18.58
C LEU A 21 40.17 9.24 -17.53
N GLN A 22 38.88 9.57 -17.44
CA GLN A 22 38.38 10.45 -16.42
C GLN A 22 38.73 9.77 -15.09
N ASP A 23 39.64 10.38 -14.31
CA ASP A 23 39.96 9.93 -12.97
C ASP A 23 38.71 10.07 -12.13
N LEU A 24 37.98 8.97 -11.99
CA LEU A 24 36.72 8.91 -11.25
C LEU A 24 36.93 9.07 -9.73
N GLY A 25 38.19 9.14 -9.29
CA GLY A 25 38.54 9.25 -7.87
C GLY A 25 38.16 7.98 -7.06
N PRO A 26 38.31 8.04 -5.74
CA PRO A 26 37.98 6.91 -4.87
C PRO A 26 36.48 6.61 -4.85
N ILE A 27 36.12 5.37 -4.48
CA ILE A 27 34.72 4.99 -4.26
C ILE A 27 34.11 5.91 -3.20
N ARG A 28 32.93 6.39 -3.51
CA ARG A 28 32.06 7.16 -2.59
C ARG A 28 30.67 6.56 -2.57
N VAL A 29 30.03 6.60 -1.41
CA VAL A 29 28.64 6.19 -1.19
C VAL A 29 27.85 7.42 -0.79
N ALA A 30 26.70 7.59 -1.38
CA ALA A 30 25.73 8.60 -0.95
C ALA A 30 24.46 7.90 -0.47
N THR A 31 24.00 8.28 0.71
CA THR A 31 22.63 7.96 1.17
C THR A 31 21.69 8.94 0.50
N SER A 32 20.78 8.44 -0.34
CA SER A 32 19.76 9.26 -1.00
C SER A 32 18.62 9.60 -0.05
N GLU A 33 17.78 10.56 -0.41
CA GLU A 33 16.49 10.72 0.28
C GLU A 33 15.68 9.44 0.11
N CYS A 34 14.92 9.09 1.16
CA CYS A 34 14.03 7.96 1.07
C CYS A 34 12.92 8.24 0.07
N SER A 35 12.49 7.21 -0.63
CA SER A 35 11.33 7.28 -1.48
C SER A 35 10.22 6.38 -0.93
N TRP A 36 9.00 6.57 -1.42
CA TRP A 36 7.92 5.62 -1.19
C TRP A 36 7.59 5.44 0.30
N LEU A 37 7.54 6.55 1.01
CA LEU A 37 7.21 6.60 2.43
C LEU A 37 5.70 6.47 2.63
N THR A 38 5.30 5.46 3.40
CA THR A 38 3.92 5.26 3.88
C THR A 38 3.88 5.26 5.40
N THR A 39 2.72 5.03 5.99
CA THR A 39 2.58 4.88 7.44
C THR A 39 3.40 3.73 8.02
N GLU A 40 3.69 2.69 7.21
CA GLU A 40 4.32 1.45 7.68
C GLU A 40 5.42 0.94 6.76
N SER A 41 5.83 1.69 5.75
CA SER A 41 6.87 1.28 4.81
C SER A 41 7.66 2.44 4.24
N VAL A 42 8.85 2.13 3.75
CA VAL A 42 9.76 3.08 3.10
C VAL A 42 10.64 2.36 2.09
N THR A 43 11.11 3.05 1.07
CA THR A 43 12.23 2.60 0.24
C THR A 43 13.44 3.47 0.52
N LEU A 44 14.51 2.86 1.00
CA LEU A 44 15.81 3.50 1.19
C LEU A 44 16.63 3.33 -0.10
N GLU A 45 17.32 4.39 -0.49
CA GLU A 45 18.10 4.41 -1.72
C GLU A 45 19.52 4.89 -1.47
N GLY A 46 20.46 4.35 -2.22
CA GLY A 46 21.87 4.72 -2.16
C GLY A 46 22.52 4.68 -3.54
N THR A 47 23.61 5.43 -3.68
CA THR A 47 24.37 5.49 -4.92
C THR A 47 25.86 5.29 -4.66
N ILE A 48 26.55 4.67 -5.62
CA ILE A 48 27.99 4.45 -5.62
C ILE A 48 28.59 5.22 -6.79
N THR A 49 29.61 6.00 -6.52
CA THR A 49 30.40 6.74 -7.52
C THR A 49 31.89 6.48 -7.32
N GLY A 50 32.72 6.83 -8.29
CA GLY A 50 34.19 6.65 -8.24
C GLY A 50 34.66 5.46 -9.09
N ASN A 51 36.00 5.21 -9.01
CA ASN A 51 36.65 4.15 -9.79
C ASN A 51 36.39 2.77 -9.17
N LYS A 52 35.70 1.90 -9.90
CA LYS A 52 35.33 0.55 -9.48
C LYS A 52 36.25 -0.55 -9.97
N GLU A 53 37.16 -0.25 -10.88
CA GLU A 53 38.03 -1.25 -11.51
C GLU A 53 38.83 -2.14 -10.55
N PRO A 54 39.25 -1.66 -9.35
CA PRO A 54 39.96 -2.51 -8.41
C PRO A 54 39.09 -3.57 -7.74
N TYR A 55 37.76 -3.47 -7.85
CA TYR A 55 36.81 -4.27 -7.07
C TYR A 55 35.98 -5.17 -7.99
N GLN A 56 35.96 -6.46 -7.71
CA GLN A 56 35.24 -7.45 -8.53
C GLN A 56 33.75 -7.54 -8.19
N SER A 57 33.39 -7.24 -6.96
CA SER A 57 32.01 -7.23 -6.49
C SER A 57 31.88 -6.37 -5.25
N PHE A 58 30.69 -5.82 -5.04
CA PHE A 58 30.33 -5.05 -3.85
C PHE A 58 29.28 -5.79 -3.05
N VAL A 59 29.37 -5.69 -1.73
CA VAL A 59 28.27 -5.95 -0.81
C VAL A 59 27.84 -4.61 -0.27
N TYR A 60 26.55 -4.31 -0.30
CA TYR A 60 26.01 -3.03 0.10
C TYR A 60 24.64 -3.18 0.78
N GLY A 61 24.26 -2.16 1.51
CA GLY A 61 23.02 -2.13 2.24
C GLY A 61 22.84 -0.86 3.03
N PHE A 62 22.02 -0.94 4.06
CA PHE A 62 21.70 0.16 4.94
C PHE A 62 21.81 -0.27 6.39
N TYR A 63 22.35 0.60 7.25
CA TYR A 63 22.07 0.59 8.68
C TYR A 63 20.75 1.31 8.92
N PHE A 64 19.94 0.79 9.84
CA PHE A 64 18.59 1.30 10.09
C PHE A 64 18.20 1.15 11.55
N SER A 65 17.66 2.21 12.17
CA SER A 65 17.21 2.21 13.56
C SER A 65 16.33 3.41 13.84
N THR A 66 15.58 3.37 14.94
CA THR A 66 14.97 4.55 15.57
C THR A 66 15.97 5.35 16.42
N ASP A 67 17.17 4.82 16.65
CA ASP A 67 18.25 5.48 17.39
C ASP A 67 19.35 5.97 16.41
N GLU A 68 19.47 7.30 16.28
CA GLU A 68 20.46 7.92 15.43
C GLU A 68 21.89 7.54 15.80
N THR A 69 22.17 7.38 17.11
CA THR A 69 23.52 7.09 17.59
C THR A 69 24.01 5.71 17.17
N LEU A 70 23.11 4.74 17.10
CA LEU A 70 23.42 3.39 16.61
C LEU A 70 23.70 3.40 15.12
N VAL A 71 22.95 4.19 14.34
CA VAL A 71 23.18 4.32 12.89
C VAL A 71 24.51 5.02 12.62
N ALA A 72 24.81 6.12 13.31
CA ALA A 72 26.04 6.86 13.18
C ALA A 72 27.28 6.06 13.62
N ALA A 73 27.12 5.18 14.61
CA ALA A 73 28.16 4.26 15.06
C ALA A 73 28.29 3.00 14.20
N HIS A 74 27.44 2.81 13.18
CA HIS A 74 27.35 1.60 12.35
C HIS A 74 27.10 0.31 13.16
N GLN A 75 26.26 0.43 14.22
CA GLN A 75 25.88 -0.65 15.14
C GLN A 75 24.38 -0.97 15.09
N ALA A 76 23.65 -0.34 14.19
CA ALA A 76 22.23 -0.56 13.97
C ALA A 76 21.98 -1.87 13.19
N GLU A 77 20.72 -2.23 13.03
CA GLU A 77 20.30 -3.35 12.18
C GLU A 77 20.74 -3.14 10.72
N ILE A 78 21.16 -4.22 10.08
CA ILE A 78 21.68 -4.19 8.71
C ILE A 78 20.66 -4.80 7.76
N PHE A 79 20.28 -4.03 6.74
CA PHE A 79 19.50 -4.50 5.61
C PHE A 79 20.38 -4.58 4.36
N TYR A 80 20.62 -5.81 3.91
CA TYR A 80 21.34 -6.07 2.66
C TYR A 80 20.42 -5.85 1.47
N THR A 81 20.97 -5.37 0.38
CA THR A 81 20.23 -5.10 -0.84
C THR A 81 20.86 -5.81 -2.03
N GLN A 82 20.05 -6.07 -3.04
CA GLN A 82 20.49 -6.54 -4.35
C GLN A 82 20.33 -5.39 -5.34
N SER A 83 21.42 -5.02 -6.03
CA SER A 83 21.36 -4.01 -7.08
C SER A 83 21.28 -4.64 -8.45
N SER A 84 20.64 -3.92 -9.38
CA SER A 84 20.58 -4.31 -10.78
C SER A 84 21.75 -3.78 -11.63
N ASP A 85 22.44 -2.70 -11.21
CA ASP A 85 23.42 -1.99 -12.05
C ASP A 85 24.71 -1.58 -11.36
N ASN A 86 24.94 -1.98 -10.10
CA ASN A 86 26.11 -1.63 -9.26
C ASN A 86 26.34 -0.11 -9.06
N LEU A 87 25.37 0.73 -9.37
CA LEU A 87 25.41 2.19 -9.20
C LEU A 87 24.35 2.68 -8.25
N HIS A 88 23.17 2.14 -8.40
CA HIS A 88 22.01 2.42 -7.55
C HIS A 88 21.58 1.16 -6.83
N PHE A 89 21.34 1.27 -5.56
CA PHE A 89 20.84 0.19 -4.75
C PHE A 89 19.74 0.68 -3.83
N TYR A 90 18.81 -0.19 -3.54
CA TYR A 90 17.67 0.14 -2.71
C TYR A 90 17.21 -1.06 -1.88
N VAL A 91 16.48 -0.77 -0.80
CA VAL A 91 15.76 -1.76 -0.02
C VAL A 91 14.41 -1.17 0.36
N SER A 92 13.35 -1.97 0.23
CA SER A 92 12.03 -1.61 0.72
C SER A 92 11.80 -2.28 2.06
N LEU A 93 11.54 -1.47 3.07
CA LEU A 93 11.24 -1.88 4.43
C LEU A 93 9.74 -1.77 4.68
N ALA A 94 9.19 -2.74 5.38
CA ALA A 94 7.79 -2.78 5.79
C ALA A 94 7.71 -3.05 7.30
N ASP A 95 6.48 -3.05 7.84
CA ASP A 95 6.22 -3.27 9.26
C ASP A 95 6.80 -2.17 10.17
N LEU A 96 6.92 -0.94 9.64
CA LEU A 96 7.32 0.23 10.42
C LEU A 96 6.16 0.73 11.28
N GLU A 97 6.49 1.36 12.41
CA GLU A 97 5.49 2.00 13.27
C GLU A 97 5.10 3.38 12.72
N PRO A 98 3.79 3.69 12.59
CA PRO A 98 3.32 5.00 12.17
C PRO A 98 3.77 6.12 13.11
N GLY A 99 4.02 7.33 12.57
CA GLY A 99 4.43 8.49 13.33
C GLY A 99 5.81 8.39 13.98
N THR A 100 6.62 7.43 13.55
CA THR A 100 7.92 7.12 14.14
C THR A 100 9.05 7.65 13.26
N THR A 101 10.04 8.29 13.87
CA THR A 101 11.25 8.74 13.19
C THR A 101 12.27 7.62 13.15
N TYR A 102 12.77 7.34 11.94
CA TYR A 102 13.81 6.38 11.66
C TYR A 102 15.03 7.07 11.05
N TYR A 103 16.20 6.52 11.34
CA TYR A 103 17.50 6.96 10.83
C TYR A 103 18.11 5.86 9.98
N TYR A 104 18.84 6.22 8.93
CA TYR A 104 19.48 5.26 8.05
C TYR A 104 20.74 5.81 7.42
N CYS A 105 21.66 4.90 7.06
CA CYS A 105 22.93 5.21 6.42
C CYS A 105 23.27 4.13 5.40
N ALA A 106 23.49 4.53 4.17
CA ALA A 106 23.97 3.64 3.10
C ALA A 106 25.43 3.25 3.34
N TRP A 107 25.78 2.01 3.02
CA TRP A 107 27.16 1.53 3.11
C TRP A 107 27.50 0.57 1.98
N VAL A 108 28.78 0.49 1.67
CA VAL A 108 29.37 -0.45 0.72
C VAL A 108 30.60 -1.09 1.34
N MET A 109 30.73 -2.40 1.25
CA MET A 109 31.93 -3.16 1.58
C MET A 109 32.74 -3.37 0.31
N LEU A 110 33.95 -2.82 0.28
CA LEU A 110 34.88 -2.92 -0.84
C LEU A 110 35.69 -4.23 -0.77
N ASN A 111 36.03 -4.66 0.44
CA ASN A 111 36.67 -5.92 0.75
C ASN A 111 36.42 -6.30 2.23
N ALA A 112 36.96 -7.39 2.72
CA ALA A 112 36.68 -7.94 4.07
C ALA A 112 36.94 -6.95 5.23
N THR A 113 37.70 -5.89 5.03
CA THR A 113 38.11 -4.94 6.08
C THR A 113 37.81 -3.48 5.76
N GLU A 114 37.37 -3.19 4.54
CA GLU A 114 37.21 -1.82 4.07
C GLU A 114 35.75 -1.52 3.71
N TYR A 115 35.20 -0.51 4.37
CA TYR A 115 33.84 -0.05 4.19
C TYR A 115 33.81 1.44 3.86
N VAL A 116 32.86 1.83 3.02
CA VAL A 116 32.57 3.25 2.73
C VAL A 116 31.12 3.51 3.11
N TYR A 117 30.88 4.60 3.80
CA TYR A 117 29.58 4.98 4.35
C TYR A 117 29.09 6.27 3.72
N GLY A 118 27.79 6.37 3.55
CA GLY A 118 27.11 7.61 3.19
C GLY A 118 26.78 8.47 4.42
N GLU A 119 26.02 9.51 4.22
CA GLU A 119 25.51 10.35 5.30
C GLU A 119 24.39 9.65 6.06
N VAL A 120 24.26 9.94 7.36
CA VAL A 120 23.07 9.55 8.12
C VAL A 120 21.90 10.46 7.70
N LYS A 121 20.81 9.86 7.32
CA LYS A 121 19.54 10.55 7.01
C LYS A 121 18.43 10.03 7.88
N ASN A 122 17.32 10.74 7.91
CA ASN A 122 16.12 10.32 8.63
C ASN A 122 14.86 10.59 7.83
N PHE A 123 13.79 9.94 8.26
CA PHE A 123 12.42 10.23 7.85
C PHE A 123 11.48 9.93 9.03
N THR A 124 10.28 10.49 8.98
CA THR A 124 9.22 10.14 9.94
C THR A 124 8.05 9.54 9.16
N THR A 125 7.61 8.35 9.55
CA THR A 125 6.44 7.72 8.94
C THR A 125 5.20 8.58 9.20
N PRO A 126 4.32 8.80 8.19
CA PRO A 126 3.05 9.49 8.41
C PRO A 126 2.18 8.78 9.45
N THR A 127 1.30 9.54 10.11
CA THR A 127 0.31 9.02 11.06
C THR A 127 -1.07 8.82 10.45
N LYS A 128 -1.25 9.15 9.18
CA LYS A 128 -2.56 9.13 8.53
C LYS A 128 -2.98 7.73 8.12
N ASN A 129 -4.19 7.36 8.49
CA ASN A 129 -4.83 6.08 8.17
C ASN A 129 -5.64 6.15 6.86
N LEU A 130 -5.16 6.84 5.84
CA LEU A 130 -5.88 7.01 4.58
C LEU A 130 -4.98 6.83 3.34
N VAL A 131 -5.58 6.46 2.23
CA VAL A 131 -4.98 6.44 0.91
C VAL A 131 -5.08 7.83 0.31
N GLU A 132 -3.96 8.52 0.11
CA GLU A 132 -3.90 9.97 -0.21
C GLU A 132 -4.28 10.35 -1.65
N MET A 133 -4.83 9.45 -2.44
CA MET A 133 -5.35 9.78 -3.78
C MET A 133 -6.88 9.75 -3.78
N PRO A 134 -7.53 10.79 -4.33
CA PRO A 134 -8.98 10.89 -4.28
C PRO A 134 -9.67 10.05 -5.35
N PHE A 135 -10.86 9.58 -5.00
CA PHE A 135 -11.75 8.79 -5.86
C PHE A 135 -13.06 9.56 -6.07
N SER A 136 -13.49 9.73 -7.31
CA SER A 136 -14.80 10.30 -7.59
C SER A 136 -15.92 9.34 -7.22
N VAL A 137 -16.81 9.79 -6.35
CA VAL A 137 -18.01 9.07 -5.89
C VAL A 137 -19.31 9.73 -6.37
N SER A 138 -19.20 10.86 -7.05
CA SER A 138 -20.24 11.53 -7.83
C SER A 138 -19.57 12.45 -8.87
N PRO A 139 -20.31 13.12 -9.76
CA PRO A 139 -19.72 14.11 -10.68
C PRO A 139 -18.98 15.25 -9.98
N THR A 140 -19.32 15.54 -8.72
CA THR A 140 -18.80 16.69 -7.97
C THR A 140 -18.14 16.34 -6.64
N LYS A 141 -18.25 15.07 -6.18
CA LYS A 141 -17.70 14.62 -4.89
C LYS A 141 -16.58 13.65 -5.07
N LYS A 142 -15.54 13.82 -4.27
CA LYS A 142 -14.41 12.88 -4.16
C LYS A 142 -14.19 12.51 -2.71
N VAL A 143 -13.59 11.34 -2.51
CA VAL A 143 -13.27 10.80 -1.19
C VAL A 143 -11.87 10.20 -1.17
N TYR A 144 -11.28 10.14 0.01
CA TYR A 144 -10.13 9.31 0.34
C TYR A 144 -10.60 8.05 1.05
N PHE A 145 -10.06 6.90 0.69
CA PHE A 145 -10.33 5.64 1.40
C PHE A 145 -9.45 5.47 2.63
N SER A 146 -9.96 4.77 3.64
CA SER A 146 -9.15 4.25 4.75
C SER A 146 -8.06 3.30 4.26
N SER A 147 -6.98 3.17 5.02
CA SER A 147 -5.84 2.30 4.72
C SER A 147 -6.18 0.81 4.70
N GLY A 148 -7.23 0.38 5.39
CA GLY A 148 -7.68 -1.00 5.47
C GLY A 148 -9.16 -1.14 5.77
N ASN A 149 -9.67 -2.37 5.81
CA ASN A 149 -11.01 -2.65 6.31
C ASN A 149 -11.06 -2.33 7.81
N LEU A 150 -12.22 -1.85 8.27
CA LEU A 150 -12.45 -1.55 9.67
C LEU A 150 -12.46 -2.84 10.51
N GLN A 151 -11.81 -2.80 11.65
CA GLN A 151 -11.75 -3.89 12.64
C GLN A 151 -12.13 -3.36 14.03
N TYR A 152 -12.73 -4.21 14.84
CA TYR A 152 -13.10 -3.90 16.22
C TYR A 152 -12.68 -5.01 17.17
N HIS A 153 -12.15 -4.64 18.33
CA HIS A 153 -11.81 -5.56 19.42
C HIS A 153 -12.79 -5.38 20.57
N PRO A 154 -13.75 -6.31 20.75
CA PRO A 154 -14.83 -6.16 21.74
C PRO A 154 -14.37 -5.96 23.16
N LEU A 155 -13.49 -6.84 23.66
CA LEU A 155 -13.05 -6.79 25.06
C LEU A 155 -12.35 -5.46 25.41
N ASN A 156 -11.57 -4.91 24.49
CA ASN A 156 -10.80 -3.68 24.70
C ASN A 156 -11.55 -2.42 24.24
N ASN A 157 -12.71 -2.55 23.60
CA ASN A 157 -13.45 -1.47 22.95
C ASN A 157 -12.57 -0.61 22.03
N GLN A 158 -11.78 -1.27 21.20
CA GLN A 158 -10.81 -0.61 20.32
C GLN A 158 -11.21 -0.78 18.85
N TRP A 159 -11.04 0.30 18.10
CA TRP A 159 -11.23 0.31 16.65
C TRP A 159 -9.89 0.55 15.96
N ARG A 160 -9.67 -0.16 14.83
CA ARG A 160 -8.52 0.05 13.96
C ARG A 160 -8.88 -0.20 12.51
N PHE A 161 -8.01 0.21 11.60
CA PHE A 161 -7.99 -0.33 10.25
C PHE A 161 -7.10 -1.58 10.21
N ALA A 162 -7.44 -2.53 9.33
CA ALA A 162 -6.59 -3.68 9.08
C ALA A 162 -5.18 -3.20 8.65
N LYS A 163 -4.14 -3.82 9.19
CA LYS A 163 -2.74 -3.42 8.97
C LYS A 163 -2.38 -3.37 7.49
N TYR A 164 -2.82 -4.38 6.73
CA TYR A 164 -2.68 -4.40 5.28
C TYR A 164 -4.05 -4.42 4.62
N GLN A 165 -4.17 -3.81 3.45
CA GLN A 165 -5.43 -3.77 2.71
C GLN A 165 -6.01 -5.15 2.39
N TYR A 166 -5.17 -6.18 2.30
CA TYR A 166 -5.58 -7.56 2.03
C TYR A 166 -5.91 -8.38 3.29
N ASP A 167 -5.76 -7.81 4.48
CA ASP A 167 -6.06 -8.49 5.72
C ASP A 167 -7.54 -8.48 6.05
N TYR A 168 -8.00 -9.60 6.57
CA TYR A 168 -9.32 -9.79 7.13
C TYR A 168 -9.32 -10.94 8.15
N ILE A 169 -10.27 -10.90 9.09
CA ILE A 169 -10.34 -11.84 10.22
C ILE A 169 -10.88 -13.22 9.80
N GLY A 170 -11.75 -13.28 8.79
CA GLY A 170 -12.27 -14.54 8.30
C GLY A 170 -13.16 -15.30 9.30
N SER A 171 -12.87 -16.58 9.55
CA SER A 171 -13.72 -17.49 10.30
C SER A 171 -13.95 -17.08 11.77
N ASP A 172 -13.06 -16.31 12.38
CA ASP A 172 -13.17 -15.93 13.79
C ASP A 172 -14.27 -14.90 14.04
N ASN A 173 -14.77 -14.25 12.98
CA ASN A 173 -16.00 -13.46 13.06
C ASN A 173 -17.25 -14.26 13.59
N LYS A 174 -17.18 -15.57 13.65
CA LYS A 174 -18.23 -16.41 14.27
C LYS A 174 -18.33 -16.24 15.78
N TYR A 175 -17.24 -15.77 16.43
CA TYR A 175 -17.16 -15.59 17.87
C TYR A 175 -17.63 -14.20 18.35
N ILE A 176 -18.21 -13.39 17.46
CA ILE A 176 -18.69 -12.06 17.80
C ILE A 176 -19.56 -12.05 19.06
N ALA A 177 -19.06 -11.43 20.11
CA ALA A 177 -19.71 -11.26 21.41
C ALA A 177 -19.06 -10.06 22.13
N PRO A 178 -19.74 -9.40 23.10
CA PRO A 178 -19.17 -8.27 23.82
C PRO A 178 -17.89 -8.56 24.62
N ASP A 179 -17.71 -9.81 25.03
CA ASP A 179 -16.58 -10.32 25.81
C ASP A 179 -15.53 -11.08 24.97
N TYR A 180 -15.66 -11.05 23.63
CA TYR A 180 -14.71 -11.74 22.76
C TYR A 180 -13.33 -11.05 22.80
N ASP A 181 -12.31 -11.83 23.13
CA ASP A 181 -10.90 -11.40 23.16
C ASP A 181 -10.23 -11.66 21.80
N GLY A 182 -10.63 -10.90 20.82
CA GLY A 182 -10.11 -10.95 19.46
C GLY A 182 -10.72 -9.87 18.57
N TRP A 183 -10.22 -9.78 17.36
CA TRP A 183 -10.70 -8.82 16.38
C TRP A 183 -11.86 -9.37 15.55
N ILE A 184 -12.80 -8.49 15.18
CA ILE A 184 -13.89 -8.75 14.24
C ILE A 184 -13.89 -7.70 13.14
N ASP A 185 -14.37 -8.05 11.93
CA ASP A 185 -14.46 -7.14 10.77
C ASP A 185 -15.70 -7.38 9.89
N LEU A 186 -16.64 -8.25 10.34
CA LEU A 186 -17.91 -8.51 9.67
C LEU A 186 -19.07 -8.04 10.54
N PHE A 187 -19.50 -6.80 10.32
CA PHE A 187 -20.49 -6.10 11.14
C PHE A 187 -21.91 -6.28 10.59
N GLY A 188 -22.91 -6.25 11.46
CA GLY A 188 -24.31 -6.02 11.08
C GLY A 188 -24.50 -4.60 10.56
N TRP A 189 -25.53 -4.36 9.74
CA TRP A 189 -25.77 -3.05 9.15
C TRP A 189 -26.06 -1.97 10.21
N GLY A 190 -25.33 -0.85 10.14
CA GLY A 190 -25.57 0.31 11.01
C GLY A 190 -25.21 0.11 12.48
N THR A 191 -24.29 -0.80 12.80
CA THR A 191 -23.92 -1.14 14.18
C THR A 191 -22.73 -0.32 14.73
N GLY A 192 -22.53 0.92 14.28
CA GLY A 192 -21.43 1.75 14.74
C GLY A 192 -21.39 1.96 16.25
N ASN A 193 -22.53 1.98 16.92
CA ASN A 193 -22.65 2.10 18.39
C ASN A 193 -22.86 0.76 19.12
N ASN A 194 -23.01 -0.35 18.39
CA ASN A 194 -23.17 -1.69 18.95
C ASN A 194 -22.54 -2.75 18.01
N PRO A 195 -21.23 -2.72 17.84
CA PRO A 195 -20.52 -3.53 16.81
C PRO A 195 -20.61 -5.03 17.04
N THR A 196 -20.94 -5.47 18.25
CA THR A 196 -21.08 -6.89 18.61
C THR A 196 -22.51 -7.39 18.50
N LEU A 197 -23.47 -6.57 18.02
CA LEU A 197 -24.85 -7.04 17.79
C LEU A 197 -24.85 -8.21 16.82
N ASN A 198 -25.32 -9.36 17.30
CA ASN A 198 -25.29 -10.64 16.59
C ASN A 198 -26.68 -11.32 16.56
N SER A 199 -27.74 -10.53 16.44
CA SER A 199 -29.09 -11.07 16.27
C SER A 199 -29.24 -11.66 14.86
N THR A 200 -30.07 -12.71 14.75
CA THR A 200 -30.48 -13.27 13.46
C THR A 200 -31.79 -12.64 12.94
N VAL A 201 -32.35 -11.70 13.69
CA VAL A 201 -33.61 -11.01 13.36
C VAL A 201 -33.27 -9.64 12.76
N PRO A 202 -33.58 -9.38 11.47
CA PRO A 202 -33.24 -8.10 10.82
C PRO A 202 -33.85 -6.88 11.52
N GLY A 203 -35.00 -7.01 12.16
CA GLY A 203 -35.71 -5.96 12.88
C GLY A 203 -34.99 -5.46 14.16
N ASP A 204 -34.02 -6.19 14.67
CA ASP A 204 -33.19 -5.76 15.80
C ASP A 204 -32.15 -4.67 15.40
N TYR A 205 -31.86 -4.56 14.10
CA TYR A 205 -30.97 -3.57 13.50
C TYR A 205 -31.78 -2.34 13.05
N LYS A 206 -32.13 -1.48 13.98
CA LYS A 206 -33.16 -0.43 13.78
C LYS A 206 -32.67 0.70 12.88
N GLU A 207 -31.80 1.56 13.40
CA GLU A 207 -31.30 2.75 12.73
C GLU A 207 -29.86 2.56 12.28
N PHE A 208 -29.48 3.27 11.22
CA PHE A 208 -28.10 3.29 10.77
C PHE A 208 -27.28 4.23 11.67
N VAL A 209 -26.36 3.66 12.42
CA VAL A 209 -25.28 4.41 13.05
C VAL A 209 -23.99 4.10 12.31
N ASP A 210 -23.40 5.13 11.70
CA ASP A 210 -22.16 4.96 10.94
C ASP A 210 -21.01 4.56 11.88
N TRP A 211 -20.15 3.67 11.44
CA TRP A 211 -18.97 3.25 12.20
C TRP A 211 -17.94 4.38 12.35
N GLY A 212 -17.96 5.35 11.43
CA GLY A 212 -17.10 6.53 11.46
C GLY A 212 -17.34 7.49 12.61
N VAL A 213 -18.41 7.30 13.44
CA VAL A 213 -18.62 8.08 14.67
C VAL A 213 -17.64 7.72 15.79
N ASN A 214 -16.93 6.61 15.65
CA ASN A 214 -15.98 6.12 16.64
C ASN A 214 -14.57 6.69 16.40
N THR A 215 -13.81 6.80 17.49
CA THR A 215 -12.36 7.08 17.38
C THR A 215 -11.67 5.81 16.88
N ILE A 216 -11.02 5.88 15.73
CA ILE A 216 -10.30 4.77 15.13
C ILE A 216 -8.80 4.99 15.34
N GLU A 217 -8.17 4.11 16.12
CA GLU A 217 -6.78 4.24 16.54
C GLU A 217 -6.51 5.61 17.22
N ASN A 218 -5.45 6.30 16.80
CA ASN A 218 -5.10 7.62 17.31
C ASN A 218 -5.71 8.76 16.46
N ASP A 219 -6.62 8.43 15.54
CA ASP A 219 -7.26 9.42 14.69
C ASP A 219 -8.38 10.14 15.42
N SER A 220 -8.08 11.32 15.95
CA SER A 220 -9.05 12.17 16.65
C SER A 220 -10.08 12.82 15.72
N LEU A 221 -9.97 12.64 14.41
CA LEU A 221 -10.86 13.23 13.43
C LEU A 221 -12.06 12.31 13.19
N THR A 222 -13.20 12.64 13.72
CA THR A 222 -14.50 11.97 13.51
C THR A 222 -15.09 12.23 12.12
N THR A 223 -14.27 12.26 11.08
CA THR A 223 -14.67 12.62 9.72
C THR A 223 -14.84 11.41 8.81
N TRP A 224 -14.70 10.20 9.34
CA TRP A 224 -14.94 8.97 8.62
C TRP A 224 -16.41 8.70 8.39
N ARG A 225 -16.75 8.16 7.23
CA ARG A 225 -18.12 7.73 6.90
C ARG A 225 -18.12 6.52 5.97
N THR A 226 -19.25 5.86 5.92
CA THR A 226 -19.54 4.79 4.97
C THR A 226 -20.09 5.37 3.67
N LEU A 227 -19.66 4.87 2.52
CA LEU A 227 -20.24 5.24 1.22
C LEU A 227 -21.71 4.82 1.12
N THR A 228 -22.52 5.65 0.46
CA THR A 228 -23.90 5.28 0.07
C THR A 228 -23.89 4.27 -1.08
N SER A 229 -25.04 3.64 -1.35
CA SER A 229 -25.21 2.77 -2.53
C SER A 229 -24.94 3.50 -3.84
N ASP A 230 -25.39 4.75 -3.95
CA ASP A 230 -25.21 5.56 -5.16
C ASP A 230 -23.75 5.96 -5.39
N GLU A 231 -23.01 6.24 -4.31
CA GLU A 231 -21.57 6.51 -4.37
C GLU A 231 -20.77 5.29 -4.80
N TRP A 232 -21.10 4.10 -4.28
CA TRP A 232 -20.50 2.84 -4.75
C TRP A 232 -20.82 2.56 -6.22
N ASP A 233 -22.06 2.81 -6.65
CA ASP A 233 -22.47 2.63 -8.03
C ASP A 233 -21.73 3.60 -8.96
N TYR A 234 -21.63 4.88 -8.56
CA TYR A 234 -20.86 5.84 -9.33
C TYR A 234 -19.38 5.44 -9.45
N LEU A 235 -18.75 5.14 -8.34
CA LEU A 235 -17.33 4.73 -8.26
C LEU A 235 -17.01 3.55 -9.16
N CYS A 236 -17.85 2.52 -9.13
CA CYS A 236 -17.55 1.26 -9.79
C CYS A 236 -18.15 1.10 -11.20
N ASN A 237 -19.19 1.86 -11.53
CA ASN A 237 -19.97 1.67 -12.76
C ASN A 237 -20.15 2.92 -13.61
N LYS A 238 -20.19 4.13 -13.02
CA LYS A 238 -20.61 5.36 -13.72
C LYS A 238 -19.51 6.39 -13.95
N ARG A 239 -18.49 6.46 -13.08
CA ARG A 239 -17.39 7.42 -13.29
C ARG A 239 -16.67 7.15 -14.61
N PRO A 240 -16.03 8.16 -15.23
CA PRO A 240 -15.25 7.94 -16.44
C PRO A 240 -14.28 6.78 -16.28
N ASN A 241 -14.25 5.88 -17.26
CA ASN A 241 -13.39 4.69 -17.27
C ASN A 241 -13.60 3.67 -16.13
N ALA A 242 -14.73 3.70 -15.40
CA ALA A 242 -15.02 2.83 -14.26
C ALA A 242 -14.72 1.33 -14.55
N LYS A 243 -15.01 0.86 -15.78
CA LYS A 243 -14.72 -0.51 -16.22
C LYS A 243 -13.23 -0.87 -16.12
N TRP A 244 -12.35 0.10 -16.36
CA TRP A 244 -10.90 -0.09 -16.34
C TRP A 244 -10.30 0.21 -14.96
N LEU A 245 -10.98 1.01 -14.15
CA LEU A 245 -10.54 1.45 -12.84
C LEU A 245 -10.94 0.51 -11.68
N CYS A 246 -11.54 -0.65 -11.99
CA CYS A 246 -11.89 -1.68 -11.01
C CYS A 246 -11.46 -3.05 -11.56
N LYS A 247 -10.48 -3.68 -10.93
CA LYS A 247 -9.86 -4.92 -11.42
C LYS A 247 -9.85 -6.01 -10.35
N TYR A 248 -10.20 -7.22 -10.74
CA TYR A 248 -9.97 -8.40 -9.90
C TYR A 248 -8.49 -8.76 -9.91
N VAL A 249 -7.89 -8.91 -8.75
CA VAL A 249 -6.49 -9.27 -8.57
C VAL A 249 -6.32 -10.16 -7.34
N TYR A 250 -5.20 -10.85 -7.25
CA TYR A 250 -4.82 -11.62 -6.07
C TYR A 250 -3.62 -10.97 -5.39
N VAL A 251 -3.72 -10.74 -4.07
CA VAL A 251 -2.64 -10.26 -3.23
C VAL A 251 -2.38 -11.28 -2.14
N GLU A 252 -1.15 -11.76 -2.01
CA GLU A 252 -0.78 -12.83 -1.07
C GLU A 252 -1.74 -14.03 -1.17
N GLY A 253 -2.15 -14.38 -2.39
CA GLY A 253 -3.11 -15.45 -2.65
C GLY A 253 -4.58 -15.14 -2.36
N LYS A 254 -4.89 -14.00 -1.75
CA LYS A 254 -6.25 -13.56 -1.43
C LYS A 254 -6.84 -12.79 -2.63
N LEU A 255 -7.98 -13.23 -3.11
CA LEU A 255 -8.72 -12.51 -4.15
C LEU A 255 -9.28 -11.20 -3.59
N GLY A 256 -9.31 -10.17 -4.41
CA GLY A 256 -9.97 -8.91 -4.11
C GLY A 256 -10.25 -8.08 -5.35
N LEU A 257 -10.89 -6.94 -5.11
CA LEU A 257 -11.14 -5.91 -6.11
C LEU A 257 -10.19 -4.75 -5.88
N MET A 258 -9.31 -4.48 -6.84
CA MET A 258 -8.47 -3.28 -6.84
C MET A 258 -9.24 -2.13 -7.45
N LEU A 259 -9.36 -1.04 -6.70
CA LEU A 259 -9.86 0.24 -7.15
C LEU A 259 -8.67 1.15 -7.50
N LEU A 260 -8.72 1.76 -8.67
CA LEU A 260 -7.70 2.70 -9.13
C LEU A 260 -8.26 4.13 -9.02
N PRO A 261 -7.45 5.12 -8.60
CA PRO A 261 -7.87 6.52 -8.59
C PRO A 261 -8.21 7.02 -9.99
N ASP A 262 -8.90 8.17 -10.04
CA ASP A 262 -9.22 8.83 -11.30
C ASP A 262 -7.94 9.21 -12.07
N GLY A 263 -7.98 9.11 -13.39
CA GLY A 263 -6.84 9.49 -14.25
C GLY A 263 -5.67 8.50 -14.24
N THR A 264 -5.83 7.32 -13.65
CA THR A 264 -4.79 6.28 -13.69
C THR A 264 -4.68 5.69 -15.09
N ASP A 265 -3.49 5.78 -15.70
CA ASP A 265 -3.20 5.24 -17.05
C ASP A 265 -2.64 3.82 -17.02
N ILE A 266 -2.04 3.41 -15.90
CA ILE A 266 -1.44 2.09 -15.74
C ILE A 266 -2.36 1.17 -14.94
N HIS A 267 -2.79 0.09 -15.55
CA HIS A 267 -3.69 -0.89 -14.95
C HIS A 267 -2.99 -2.23 -14.74
N PRO A 268 -3.11 -2.86 -13.58
CA PRO A 268 -2.75 -4.26 -13.43
C PRO A 268 -3.62 -5.11 -14.38
N GLY A 269 -3.07 -6.16 -14.93
CA GLY A 269 -3.85 -7.13 -15.70
C GLY A 269 -4.96 -7.75 -14.84
N ALA A 270 -6.09 -8.10 -15.43
CA ALA A 270 -7.12 -8.84 -14.70
C ALA A 270 -6.56 -10.17 -14.19
N ASN A 271 -6.93 -10.55 -12.95
CA ASN A 271 -6.43 -11.73 -12.24
C ASN A 271 -4.91 -11.77 -12.02
N SER A 272 -4.23 -10.63 -12.09
CA SER A 272 -2.81 -10.54 -11.71
C SER A 272 -2.61 -11.05 -10.29
N ARG A 273 -1.52 -11.80 -10.09
CA ARG A 273 -1.08 -12.25 -8.78
C ARG A 273 0.09 -11.39 -8.35
N MET A 274 0.00 -10.82 -7.16
CA MET A 274 1.02 -9.94 -6.62
C MET A 274 1.32 -10.27 -5.16
N ASN A 275 2.54 -9.99 -4.75
CA ASN A 275 2.95 -10.08 -3.37
C ASN A 275 2.67 -8.75 -2.62
N LYS A 276 2.84 -8.76 -1.31
CA LYS A 276 2.63 -7.61 -0.45
C LYS A 276 3.49 -6.39 -0.85
N TYR A 277 4.71 -6.60 -1.27
CA TYR A 277 5.63 -5.50 -1.64
C TYR A 277 5.14 -4.76 -2.88
N TYR A 278 4.68 -5.48 -3.89
CA TYR A 278 4.09 -4.85 -5.08
C TYR A 278 2.77 -4.14 -4.77
N LEU A 279 1.94 -4.70 -3.85
CA LEU A 279 0.76 -3.98 -3.36
C LEU A 279 1.15 -2.66 -2.69
N LEU A 280 2.14 -2.66 -1.80
CA LEU A 280 2.63 -1.45 -1.14
C LEU A 280 3.07 -0.38 -2.15
N GLU A 281 3.71 -0.77 -3.25
CA GLU A 281 4.00 0.15 -4.35
C GLU A 281 2.73 0.72 -5.00
N LEU A 282 1.71 -0.09 -5.18
CA LEU A 282 0.45 0.35 -5.76
C LEU A 282 -0.35 1.26 -4.82
N GLU A 283 -0.34 1.00 -3.53
CA GLU A 283 -0.96 1.82 -2.49
C GLU A 283 -0.43 3.26 -2.50
N ARG A 284 0.86 3.41 -2.72
CA ARG A 284 1.52 4.73 -2.83
C ARG A 284 1.03 5.55 -4.01
N THR A 285 0.59 4.92 -5.06
CA THR A 285 -0.06 5.55 -6.20
C THR A 285 -1.58 5.64 -6.02
N GLY A 286 -2.04 5.48 -4.77
CA GLY A 286 -3.42 5.66 -4.36
C GLY A 286 -4.35 4.50 -4.67
N ARG A 287 -3.83 3.32 -5.00
CA ARG A 287 -4.69 2.17 -5.29
C ARG A 287 -5.24 1.57 -4.01
N VAL A 288 -6.51 1.19 -4.04
CA VAL A 288 -7.23 0.57 -2.93
C VAL A 288 -7.54 -0.87 -3.26
N PHE A 289 -7.18 -1.78 -2.38
CA PHE A 289 -7.54 -3.19 -2.49
C PHE A 289 -8.65 -3.55 -1.50
N LEU A 290 -9.71 -4.14 -1.99
CA LEU A 290 -10.84 -4.62 -1.22
C LEU A 290 -10.80 -6.15 -1.21
N PRO A 291 -10.42 -6.81 -0.11
CA PRO A 291 -10.34 -8.26 -0.05
C PRO A 291 -11.72 -8.92 -0.13
N ALA A 292 -11.76 -10.13 -0.70
CA ALA A 292 -12.92 -11.01 -0.68
C ALA A 292 -13.05 -11.66 0.71
N ALA A 293 -13.38 -10.88 1.72
CA ALA A 293 -13.39 -11.28 3.14
C ALA A 293 -14.55 -12.20 3.53
N GLY A 294 -15.44 -12.56 2.59
CA GLY A 294 -16.59 -13.39 2.87
C GLY A 294 -17.70 -12.66 3.62
N ARG A 295 -18.52 -13.42 4.36
CA ARG A 295 -19.64 -12.92 5.15
C ARG A 295 -19.87 -13.74 6.41
N ARG A 296 -20.50 -13.13 7.42
CA ARG A 296 -21.16 -13.84 8.51
C ARG A 296 -22.67 -13.90 8.25
N TYR A 297 -23.23 -15.08 8.34
CA TYR A 297 -24.67 -15.30 8.17
C TYR A 297 -25.16 -16.30 9.21
N LYS A 298 -26.17 -15.92 10.00
CA LYS A 298 -26.75 -16.75 11.09
C LYS A 298 -25.66 -17.32 12.02
N GLY A 299 -24.71 -16.49 12.44
CA GLY A 299 -23.62 -16.88 13.33
C GLY A 299 -22.50 -17.74 12.69
N THR A 300 -22.58 -18.01 11.38
CA THR A 300 -21.59 -18.83 10.67
C THR A 300 -20.82 -17.97 9.65
N TYR A 301 -19.51 -18.19 9.55
CA TYR A 301 -18.69 -17.60 8.50
C TYR A 301 -18.83 -18.39 7.19
N HIS A 302 -18.94 -17.69 6.09
CA HIS A 302 -18.97 -18.24 4.74
C HIS A 302 -17.97 -17.55 3.84
N GLU A 303 -17.09 -18.31 3.22
CA GLU A 303 -16.27 -17.82 2.13
C GLU A 303 -17.19 -17.51 0.94
N SER A 304 -17.18 -16.25 0.55
CA SER A 304 -17.97 -15.77 -0.60
C SER A 304 -17.37 -14.45 -1.03
N GLY A 305 -17.09 -14.11 -2.18
CA GLY A 305 -16.59 -12.81 -2.66
C GLY A 305 -16.40 -11.69 -1.63
N GLY A 306 -16.24 -10.48 -2.07
CA GLY A 306 -16.20 -9.30 -1.19
C GLY A 306 -17.59 -8.71 -1.01
N LEU A 307 -17.99 -8.48 0.23
CA LEU A 307 -19.27 -7.89 0.59
C LEU A 307 -19.03 -6.72 1.53
N TYR A 308 -19.44 -5.53 1.12
CA TYR A 308 -19.19 -4.28 1.84
C TYR A 308 -20.52 -3.57 2.11
N TRP A 309 -20.78 -3.22 3.37
CA TRP A 309 -21.95 -2.43 3.69
C TRP A 309 -21.88 -1.03 3.06
N THR A 310 -23.04 -0.51 2.72
CA THR A 310 -23.26 0.90 2.40
C THR A 310 -24.07 1.54 3.51
N SER A 311 -24.06 2.88 3.60
CA SER A 311 -24.91 3.60 4.54
C SER A 311 -26.39 3.61 4.13
N SER A 312 -26.72 3.20 2.90
CA SER A 312 -28.08 3.15 2.39
C SER A 312 -28.83 1.93 2.90
N GLY A 313 -30.08 2.12 3.32
CA GLY A 313 -30.96 1.04 3.76
C GLY A 313 -32.42 1.43 3.70
N TYR A 314 -33.29 0.44 3.74
CA TYR A 314 -34.74 0.60 3.82
C TYR A 314 -35.38 -0.55 4.57
N GLY A 315 -36.28 -0.24 5.50
CA GLY A 315 -36.96 -1.26 6.32
C GLY A 315 -35.96 -2.17 7.05
N ASN A 316 -36.10 -3.47 6.88
CA ASN A 316 -35.23 -4.49 7.47
C ASN A 316 -33.96 -4.81 6.62
N SER A 317 -33.77 -4.09 5.52
CA SER A 317 -32.66 -4.34 4.58
C SER A 317 -31.68 -3.19 4.52
N GLY A 318 -30.37 -3.52 4.44
CA GLY A 318 -29.29 -2.59 4.07
C GLY A 318 -28.76 -2.91 2.68
N TYR A 319 -28.28 -1.90 1.95
CA TYR A 319 -27.60 -2.15 0.68
C TYR A 319 -26.15 -2.55 0.92
N ARG A 320 -25.69 -3.50 0.12
CA ARG A 320 -24.30 -3.90 0.07
C ARG A 320 -23.72 -3.82 -1.33
N PHE A 321 -22.46 -3.45 -1.44
CA PHE A 321 -21.65 -3.66 -2.63
C PHE A 321 -21.07 -5.09 -2.59
N PHE A 322 -21.11 -5.78 -3.72
CA PHE A 322 -20.65 -7.16 -3.86
C PHE A 322 -19.78 -7.35 -5.09
N PHE A 323 -18.78 -8.18 -4.95
CA PHE A 323 -18.08 -8.80 -6.06
C PHE A 323 -17.82 -10.29 -5.78
N SER A 324 -18.00 -11.11 -6.82
CA SER A 324 -17.93 -12.57 -6.68
C SER A 324 -16.50 -13.09 -6.59
N SER A 325 -16.33 -14.24 -5.96
CA SER A 325 -15.02 -14.91 -5.85
C SER A 325 -14.49 -15.49 -7.17
N ASP A 326 -15.33 -15.60 -8.20
CA ASP A 326 -14.91 -16.02 -9.54
C ASP A 326 -14.57 -14.85 -10.48
N GLY A 327 -14.64 -13.62 -9.97
CA GLY A 327 -14.29 -12.42 -10.72
C GLY A 327 -15.27 -12.01 -11.84
N LYS A 328 -16.50 -12.58 -11.85
CA LYS A 328 -17.44 -12.36 -12.95
C LYS A 328 -18.58 -11.41 -12.61
N GLU A 329 -18.99 -11.35 -11.35
CA GLU A 329 -20.14 -10.56 -10.92
C GLU A 329 -19.74 -9.44 -9.98
N ARG A 330 -20.32 -8.27 -10.20
CA ARG A 330 -20.24 -7.09 -9.33
C ARG A 330 -21.60 -6.40 -9.33
N ASN A 331 -22.19 -6.20 -8.15
CA ASN A 331 -23.52 -5.60 -8.04
C ASN A 331 -23.75 -4.89 -6.71
N LEU A 332 -24.83 -4.12 -6.67
CA LEU A 332 -25.43 -3.53 -5.48
C LEU A 332 -26.80 -4.19 -5.25
N LYS A 333 -27.03 -4.73 -4.07
CA LYS A 333 -28.30 -5.35 -3.68
C LYS A 333 -28.60 -5.07 -2.22
N ASN A 334 -29.88 -4.99 -1.89
CA ASN A 334 -30.34 -4.99 -0.50
C ASN A 334 -30.31 -6.40 0.09
N MET A 335 -29.94 -6.50 1.35
CA MET A 335 -29.82 -7.74 2.11
C MET A 335 -30.27 -7.49 3.53
N ASP A 336 -30.69 -8.55 4.23
CA ASP A 336 -31.06 -8.47 5.64
C ASP A 336 -29.95 -7.82 6.47
N LYS A 337 -30.31 -6.86 7.30
CA LYS A 337 -29.40 -6.08 8.14
C LYS A 337 -28.58 -6.94 9.11
N CYS A 338 -29.08 -8.12 9.48
CA CYS A 338 -28.44 -9.08 10.37
C CYS A 338 -27.26 -9.84 9.75
N ASN A 339 -27.03 -9.72 8.43
CA ASN A 339 -25.82 -10.24 7.83
C ASN A 339 -24.59 -9.46 8.31
N GLY A 340 -23.46 -10.15 8.48
CA GLY A 340 -22.19 -9.52 8.77
C GLY A 340 -21.38 -9.32 7.49
N TYR A 341 -21.04 -8.08 7.16
CA TYR A 341 -20.19 -7.71 6.01
C TYR A 341 -19.10 -6.76 6.42
N SER A 342 -18.07 -6.66 5.59
CA SER A 342 -16.97 -5.73 5.76
C SER A 342 -17.43 -4.27 5.69
N VAL A 343 -16.64 -3.40 6.32
CA VAL A 343 -16.80 -1.95 6.27
C VAL A 343 -15.49 -1.35 5.78
N ARG A 344 -15.55 -0.51 4.74
CA ARG A 344 -14.45 0.30 4.25
C ARG A 344 -14.86 1.76 4.32
N LEU A 345 -14.26 2.48 5.23
CA LEU A 345 -14.60 3.88 5.46
C LEU A 345 -13.89 4.81 4.49
N VAL A 346 -14.46 6.00 4.34
CA VAL A 346 -13.92 7.08 3.51
C VAL A 346 -13.98 8.40 4.25
N ARG A 347 -13.18 9.39 3.78
CA ARG A 347 -13.29 10.81 4.12
C ARG A 347 -13.58 11.61 2.89
N ASP A 348 -14.41 12.63 3.00
CA ASP A 348 -14.63 13.59 1.92
C ASP A 348 -13.35 14.39 1.66
N VAL A 349 -13.09 14.68 0.39
CA VAL A 349 -12.04 15.63 0.00
C VAL A 349 -12.60 17.02 0.25
N GLU A 350 -11.88 17.83 1.03
CA GLU A 350 -12.21 19.23 1.31
C GLU A 350 -12.05 20.12 0.06
#